data_1f200b86e4dace93eed3852a5ed6cb10
#
_entry.id   1f200b86e4dace93eed3852a5ed6cb10
#
_cell.length_a   1.000
_cell.length_b   1.000
_cell.length_c   1.000
_cell.angle_alpha   90.00
_cell.angle_beta   90.00
_cell.angle_gamma   90.00
#
_symmetry.space_group_name_H-M   'P 1'
#
loop_
_entity.id
_entity.type
_entity.pdbx_description
1 polymer ?
#
loop_
_entity_poly.entity_id
_entity_poly.type
_entity_poly.pdbx_seq_one_letter_code
_entity_poly.pdbx_strand_id
1 'polypeptide(L)'
;MNIFNDVLSIIIGIAKDLGIEEKDILDRITAEPPKNKEHGDISTNFALIVSKKLKKNPFKLAEEVKEILSKIDFVSKIQIAGPGFINLFLKDFIWHNSCHKALVNKNSYGRNNIGNKKQTNIEFVSANPTGPLHIGHARGAVFGDSLANIMEFSGYDVTREYYINDAGEQINFLARSVYARYIEILIEKKFDYGTDLYPGEYLIPIAEEIIKKYGRKFIDCEESEWINIFKETSINYLLLDIKEDLARIRITHDSFVSENSIIKSGKIQKTIEHLKKNNLLYKGRLDPPKGILKEDWESRDQLLFRSTNYGDDLDRPLTKSDGSWTYFATDAAYHYEKCEKKYDILINVWGADHGGYIKRIEGIVNASSNYKVDFNVSLCQLVNVVKNGIQVKMSKRKGVFVTLREVIEIVGPDVLRFIMLTRKNDASLDFDLESVTKQSKENPVYYVQYAHARIRSLFKKAANEKIDKIDLDKDADFSLLNHPSEINLMKLVSTWPRIVELSAKSHEPHRVTYFLTEIASEFHHLWSLGNTQPEMRYIISNEIKLTKTRLALAESIRIVISLGLLLIGVKPLEELK
;
A
#
# COMPACT_ATOMS: atom_id res chain seq x y z
N MET A 1 2.70 -0.22 -22.40
CA MET A 1 2.67 1.07 -23.12
C MET A 1 1.63 1.95 -22.46
N ASN A 2 2.03 3.14 -22.06
CA ASN A 2 1.20 4.10 -21.35
C ASN A 2 1.14 5.35 -22.23
N ILE A 3 -0.01 5.61 -22.88
CA ILE A 3 -0.17 6.73 -23.83
C ILE A 3 0.21 8.09 -23.21
N PHE A 4 -0.01 8.25 -21.91
CA PHE A 4 0.37 9.47 -21.19
C PHE A 4 1.89 9.65 -21.14
N ASN A 5 2.64 8.56 -20.95
CA ASN A 5 4.11 8.58 -20.99
C ASN A 5 4.63 8.81 -22.41
N ASP A 6 3.96 8.25 -23.41
CA ASP A 6 4.34 8.45 -24.81
C ASP A 6 4.20 9.93 -25.18
N VAL A 7 3.08 10.55 -24.80
CA VAL A 7 2.84 12.00 -24.99
C VAL A 7 3.82 12.82 -24.15
N LEU A 8 4.06 12.46 -22.89
CA LEU A 8 5.02 13.16 -22.03
C LEU A 8 6.44 13.13 -22.63
N SER A 9 6.85 11.99 -23.18
CA SER A 9 8.16 11.87 -23.83
C SER A 9 8.30 12.78 -25.04
N ILE A 10 7.25 12.90 -25.84
CA ILE A 10 7.22 13.84 -26.99
C ILE A 10 7.33 15.28 -26.49
N ILE A 11 6.56 15.64 -25.46
CA ILE A 11 6.54 17.00 -24.89
C ILE A 11 7.92 17.36 -24.27
N ILE A 12 8.57 16.40 -23.60
CA ILE A 12 9.94 16.58 -23.08
C ILE A 12 10.93 16.73 -24.25
N GLY A 13 10.77 16.01 -25.34
CA GLY A 13 11.55 16.20 -26.58
C GLY A 13 11.44 17.62 -27.09
N ILE A 14 10.22 18.16 -27.20
CA ILE A 14 9.98 19.55 -27.61
C ILE A 14 10.65 20.55 -26.64
N ALA A 15 10.62 20.27 -25.32
CA ALA A 15 11.31 21.12 -24.35
C ALA A 15 12.83 21.17 -24.60
N LYS A 16 13.45 20.03 -24.87
CA LYS A 16 14.87 19.92 -25.18
C LYS A 16 15.24 20.63 -26.49
N ASP A 17 14.41 20.51 -27.52
CA ASP A 17 14.59 21.22 -28.79
C ASP A 17 14.52 22.73 -28.63
N LEU A 18 13.81 23.21 -27.61
CA LEU A 18 13.75 24.61 -27.20
C LEU A 18 14.89 25.02 -26.24
N GLY A 19 15.88 24.14 -26.00
CA GLY A 19 17.05 24.40 -25.17
C GLY A 19 16.81 24.25 -23.67
N ILE A 20 15.79 23.52 -23.25
CA ILE A 20 15.53 23.22 -21.82
C ILE A 20 16.12 21.84 -21.48
N GLU A 21 17.22 21.83 -20.77
CA GLU A 21 17.91 20.60 -20.33
C GLU A 21 17.85 20.38 -18.81
N GLU A 22 17.44 21.41 -18.05
CA GLU A 22 17.39 21.38 -16.60
C GLU A 22 16.37 20.35 -16.10
N LYS A 23 16.89 19.36 -15.39
CA LYS A 23 16.08 18.23 -14.89
C LYS A 23 14.92 18.66 -14.01
N ASP A 24 15.13 19.63 -13.13
CA ASP A 24 14.12 20.19 -12.24
C ASP A 24 12.96 20.87 -12.98
N ILE A 25 13.19 21.40 -14.19
CA ILE A 25 12.15 21.94 -15.06
C ILE A 25 11.42 20.81 -15.78
N LEU A 26 12.16 19.86 -16.36
CA LEU A 26 11.60 18.74 -17.11
C LEU A 26 10.73 17.85 -16.22
N ASP A 27 11.14 17.59 -14.99
CA ASP A 27 10.39 16.77 -14.02
C ASP A 27 9.05 17.40 -13.57
N ARG A 28 8.84 18.69 -13.80
CA ARG A 28 7.58 19.41 -13.51
C ARG A 28 6.60 19.41 -14.66
N ILE A 29 7.01 19.00 -15.86
CA ILE A 29 6.13 18.88 -17.01
C ILE A 29 5.29 17.61 -16.83
N THR A 30 3.97 17.74 -17.04
CA THR A 30 3.03 16.64 -16.88
C THR A 30 2.20 16.42 -18.15
N ALA A 31 1.76 15.18 -18.34
CA ALA A 31 0.73 14.78 -19.31
C ALA A 31 -0.29 13.91 -18.56
N GLU A 32 -1.48 14.48 -18.28
CA GLU A 32 -2.45 13.88 -17.38
C GLU A 32 -3.87 13.95 -17.96
N PRO A 33 -4.81 13.09 -17.51
CA PRO A 33 -6.21 13.27 -17.83
C PRO A 33 -6.67 14.66 -17.35
N PRO A 34 -7.41 15.44 -18.16
CA PRO A 34 -7.95 16.70 -17.71
C PRO A 34 -9.01 16.49 -16.62
N LYS A 35 -9.17 17.46 -15.72
CA LYS A 35 -10.18 17.40 -14.65
C LYS A 35 -11.61 17.34 -15.21
N ASN A 36 -11.88 18.04 -16.30
CA ASN A 36 -13.15 17.99 -17.03
C ASN A 36 -12.95 17.22 -18.34
N LYS A 37 -13.73 16.17 -18.56
CA LYS A 37 -13.68 15.31 -19.76
C LYS A 37 -13.91 16.09 -21.07
N GLU A 38 -14.57 17.25 -21.02
CA GLU A 38 -14.76 18.14 -22.18
C GLU A 38 -13.45 18.77 -22.69
N HIS A 39 -12.42 18.77 -21.86
CA HIS A 39 -11.09 19.29 -22.22
C HIS A 39 -10.19 18.26 -22.91
N GLY A 40 -10.76 17.17 -23.44
CA GLY A 40 -10.03 16.18 -24.22
C GLY A 40 -9.56 14.98 -23.39
N ASP A 41 -8.53 14.32 -23.88
CA ASP A 41 -8.03 13.05 -23.33
C ASP A 41 -6.76 13.23 -22.50
N ILE A 42 -5.90 14.17 -22.89
CA ILE A 42 -4.64 14.48 -22.21
C ILE A 42 -4.47 16.00 -22.11
N SER A 43 -4.15 16.48 -20.93
CA SER A 43 -3.77 17.86 -20.66
C SER A 43 -2.32 17.96 -20.23
N THR A 44 -1.58 18.96 -20.74
CA THR A 44 -0.21 19.24 -20.31
C THR A 44 -0.06 20.68 -19.84
N ASN A 45 0.77 20.85 -18.80
CA ASN A 45 1.18 22.13 -18.25
C ASN A 45 2.48 22.67 -18.89
N PHE A 46 2.94 22.10 -19.98
CA PHE A 46 4.20 22.41 -20.66
C PHE A 46 4.46 23.91 -20.76
N ALA A 47 3.54 24.64 -21.40
CA ALA A 47 3.75 26.05 -21.66
C ALA A 47 3.85 26.89 -20.38
N LEU A 48 3.14 26.50 -19.31
CA LEU A 48 3.19 27.17 -18.00
C LEU A 48 4.54 26.99 -17.31
N ILE A 49 5.16 25.83 -17.48
CA ILE A 49 6.45 25.51 -16.86
C ILE A 49 7.60 26.15 -17.65
N VAL A 50 7.62 25.93 -18.97
CA VAL A 50 8.74 26.30 -19.85
C VAL A 50 8.77 27.78 -20.15
N SER A 51 7.62 28.46 -20.22
CA SER A 51 7.53 29.89 -20.51
C SER A 51 8.34 30.78 -19.57
N LYS A 52 8.43 30.40 -18.30
CA LYS A 52 9.21 31.13 -17.28
C LYS A 52 10.69 31.17 -17.64
N LYS A 53 11.23 30.05 -18.09
CA LYS A 53 12.64 29.93 -18.50
C LYS A 53 12.91 30.66 -19.80
N LEU A 54 12.02 30.54 -20.78
CA LEU A 54 12.14 31.21 -22.09
C LEU A 54 11.75 32.69 -22.07
N LYS A 55 11.23 33.21 -20.94
CA LYS A 55 10.68 34.57 -20.80
C LYS A 55 9.63 34.90 -21.89
N LYS A 56 8.84 33.90 -22.27
CA LYS A 56 7.76 34.01 -23.24
C LYS A 56 6.39 34.08 -22.54
N ASN A 57 5.39 34.61 -23.22
CA ASN A 57 4.01 34.48 -22.75
C ASN A 57 3.55 33.04 -22.88
N PRO A 58 3.00 32.41 -21.80
CA PRO A 58 2.62 30.99 -21.82
C PRO A 58 1.60 30.63 -22.91
N PHE A 59 0.61 31.51 -23.17
CA PHE A 59 -0.39 31.28 -24.19
C PHE A 59 0.23 31.28 -25.60
N LYS A 60 1.13 32.23 -25.90
CA LYS A 60 1.83 32.26 -27.19
C LYS A 60 2.73 31.02 -27.37
N LEU A 61 3.43 30.60 -26.30
CA LEU A 61 4.24 29.37 -26.33
C LEU A 61 3.34 28.15 -26.57
N ALA A 62 2.15 28.11 -25.97
CA ALA A 62 1.21 27.00 -26.18
C ALA A 62 0.72 26.96 -27.65
N GLU A 63 0.51 28.09 -28.31
CA GLU A 63 0.16 28.16 -29.76
C GLU A 63 1.32 27.66 -30.63
N GLU A 64 2.57 28.04 -30.34
CA GLU A 64 3.76 27.54 -31.05
C GLU A 64 3.87 26.01 -30.94
N VAL A 65 3.69 25.46 -29.74
CA VAL A 65 3.77 24.01 -29.46
C VAL A 65 2.58 23.25 -30.04
N LYS A 66 1.40 23.85 -30.08
CA LYS A 66 0.23 23.27 -30.72
C LYS A 66 0.48 22.96 -32.20
N GLU A 67 1.19 23.84 -32.92
CA GLU A 67 1.55 23.62 -34.33
C GLU A 67 2.45 22.38 -34.49
N ILE A 68 3.33 22.13 -33.54
CA ILE A 68 4.19 20.92 -33.51
C ILE A 68 3.37 19.69 -33.21
N LEU A 69 2.57 19.75 -32.15
CA LEU A 69 1.75 18.61 -31.68
C LEU A 69 0.65 18.22 -32.68
N SER A 70 0.14 19.16 -33.50
CA SER A 70 -0.88 18.91 -34.53
C SER A 70 -0.38 17.98 -35.65
N LYS A 71 0.94 17.84 -35.82
CA LYS A 71 1.55 16.97 -36.82
C LYS A 71 1.65 15.53 -36.36
N ILE A 72 1.34 15.25 -35.08
CA ILE A 72 1.40 13.91 -34.51
C ILE A 72 0.18 13.10 -35.00
N ASP A 73 0.44 11.97 -35.61
CA ASP A 73 -0.58 11.17 -36.31
C ASP A 73 -1.76 10.75 -35.43
N PHE A 74 -1.54 10.48 -34.16
CA PHE A 74 -2.61 10.07 -33.23
C PHE A 74 -3.41 11.22 -32.61
N VAL A 75 -3.04 12.48 -32.83
CA VAL A 75 -3.77 13.63 -32.35
C VAL A 75 -4.89 14.00 -33.34
N SER A 76 -6.11 14.17 -32.85
CA SER A 76 -7.27 14.57 -33.67
C SER A 76 -7.56 16.06 -33.57
N LYS A 77 -7.39 16.66 -32.38
CA LYS A 77 -7.68 18.06 -32.11
C LYS A 77 -6.84 18.54 -30.92
N ILE A 78 -6.48 19.83 -30.92
CA ILE A 78 -5.80 20.48 -29.79
C ILE A 78 -6.58 21.75 -29.41
N GLN A 79 -6.77 21.93 -28.10
CA GLN A 79 -7.35 23.15 -27.52
C GLN A 79 -6.41 23.73 -26.47
N ILE A 80 -6.26 25.02 -26.45
CA ILE A 80 -5.56 25.74 -25.40
C ILE A 80 -6.59 26.25 -24.40
N ALA A 81 -6.38 26.00 -23.12
CA ALA A 81 -7.28 26.40 -22.06
C ALA A 81 -6.56 27.23 -20.99
N GLY A 82 -7.29 28.20 -20.42
CA GLY A 82 -6.77 29.06 -19.36
C GLY A 82 -5.48 29.78 -19.78
N PRO A 83 -4.49 29.87 -18.88
CA PRO A 83 -3.26 30.63 -19.12
C PRO A 83 -2.24 29.92 -20.04
N GLY A 84 -2.55 28.73 -20.60
CA GLY A 84 -1.63 27.98 -21.47
C GLY A 84 -1.59 26.49 -21.25
N PHE A 85 -2.63 25.87 -20.70
CA PHE A 85 -2.79 24.42 -20.74
C PHE A 85 -3.05 23.97 -22.18
N ILE A 86 -2.36 22.92 -22.62
CA ILE A 86 -2.56 22.32 -23.94
C ILE A 86 -3.33 21.03 -23.75
N ASN A 87 -4.53 20.96 -24.30
CA ASN A 87 -5.44 19.82 -24.21
C ASN A 87 -5.49 19.07 -25.55
N LEU A 88 -5.15 17.79 -25.51
CA LEU A 88 -5.09 16.90 -26.66
C LEU A 88 -6.34 16.02 -26.71
N PHE A 89 -6.97 15.95 -27.86
CA PHE A 89 -7.99 14.97 -28.21
C PHE A 89 -7.31 13.93 -29.11
N LEU A 90 -7.42 12.66 -28.76
CA LEU A 90 -6.77 11.59 -29.48
C LEU A 90 -7.73 10.92 -30.48
N LYS A 91 -7.19 10.29 -31.51
CA LYS A 91 -7.97 9.48 -32.43
C LYS A 91 -8.35 8.15 -31.81
N ASP A 92 -9.52 7.64 -32.09
CA ASP A 92 -10.10 6.44 -31.44
C ASP A 92 -9.27 5.17 -31.61
N PHE A 93 -8.48 5.06 -32.67
CA PHE A 93 -7.61 3.89 -32.87
C PHE A 93 -6.62 3.67 -31.72
N ILE A 94 -6.29 4.71 -30.93
CA ILE A 94 -5.44 4.59 -29.73
C ILE A 94 -6.14 3.71 -28.68
N TRP A 95 -7.45 3.92 -28.51
CA TRP A 95 -8.27 3.16 -27.57
C TRP A 95 -8.52 1.74 -28.07
N HIS A 96 -8.76 1.58 -29.37
CA HIS A 96 -8.88 0.28 -30.04
C HIS A 96 -7.61 -0.56 -29.81
N ASN A 97 -6.44 0.00 -30.07
CA ASN A 97 -5.15 -0.66 -29.85
C ASN A 97 -4.92 -1.04 -28.39
N SER A 98 -5.41 -0.23 -27.44
CA SER A 98 -5.28 -0.53 -26.01
C SER A 98 -6.13 -1.74 -25.61
N CYS A 99 -7.35 -1.87 -26.15
CA CYS A 99 -8.19 -3.04 -25.94
C CYS A 99 -7.56 -4.31 -26.57
N HIS A 100 -7.05 -4.24 -27.80
CA HIS A 100 -6.30 -5.35 -28.41
C HIS A 100 -5.10 -5.77 -27.55
N LYS A 101 -4.32 -4.80 -27.06
CA LYS A 101 -3.19 -5.10 -26.14
C LYS A 101 -3.64 -5.75 -24.85
N ALA A 102 -4.79 -5.38 -24.30
CA ALA A 102 -5.34 -6.03 -23.11
C ALA A 102 -5.67 -7.50 -23.40
N LEU A 103 -6.30 -7.78 -24.55
CA LEU A 103 -6.64 -9.15 -24.96
C LEU A 103 -5.41 -10.02 -25.20
N VAL A 104 -4.37 -9.48 -25.85
CA VAL A 104 -3.12 -10.21 -26.15
C VAL A 104 -2.31 -10.45 -24.88
N ASN A 105 -2.08 -9.40 -24.07
CA ASN A 105 -1.20 -9.46 -22.90
C ASN A 105 -1.87 -10.09 -21.67
N LYS A 106 -3.19 -10.15 -21.62
CA LYS A 106 -3.96 -10.80 -20.52
C LYS A 106 -3.42 -10.43 -19.13
N ASN A 107 -2.91 -11.41 -18.41
CA ASN A 107 -2.42 -11.25 -17.03
C ASN A 107 -1.18 -10.34 -16.91
N SER A 108 -0.56 -9.94 -18.01
CA SER A 108 0.56 -9.00 -18.01
C SER A 108 0.20 -7.61 -18.53
N TYR A 109 -1.07 -7.34 -18.85
CA TYR A 109 -1.50 -6.02 -19.31
C TYR A 109 -1.31 -4.96 -18.21
N GLY A 110 -0.58 -3.90 -18.51
CA GLY A 110 -0.20 -2.86 -17.55
C GLY A 110 1.11 -3.15 -16.81
N ARG A 111 1.67 -4.36 -16.91
CA ARG A 111 3.01 -4.64 -16.37
C ARG A 111 4.04 -3.73 -17.04
N ASN A 112 4.93 -3.19 -16.23
CA ASN A 112 5.99 -2.30 -16.71
C ASN A 112 7.30 -2.58 -15.96
N ASN A 113 8.37 -1.87 -16.27
CA ASN A 113 9.70 -2.06 -15.68
C ASN A 113 10.28 -0.77 -15.12
N ILE A 114 9.44 0.10 -14.57
CA ILE A 114 9.92 1.35 -13.97
C ILE A 114 10.83 1.10 -12.76
N GLY A 115 10.62 -0.01 -12.06
CA GLY A 115 11.43 -0.44 -10.93
C GLY A 115 12.84 -0.84 -11.33
N ASN A 116 13.07 -1.25 -12.58
CA ASN A 116 14.37 -1.68 -13.10
C ASN A 116 15.11 -2.65 -12.16
N LYS A 117 14.37 -3.58 -11.55
CA LYS A 117 14.85 -4.55 -10.55
C LYS A 117 15.53 -3.94 -9.33
N LYS A 118 15.22 -2.69 -8.99
CA LYS A 118 15.71 -2.09 -7.75
C LYS A 118 15.29 -2.93 -6.57
N GLN A 119 16.28 -3.24 -5.72
CA GLN A 119 16.09 -3.99 -4.48
C GLN A 119 15.31 -3.13 -3.50
N THR A 120 14.10 -3.55 -3.16
CA THR A 120 13.18 -2.77 -2.34
C THR A 120 12.76 -3.56 -1.11
N ASN A 121 12.99 -3.01 0.08
CA ASN A 121 12.48 -3.58 1.31
C ASN A 121 11.22 -2.82 1.72
N ILE A 122 10.12 -3.54 1.96
CA ILE A 122 8.88 -2.97 2.49
C ILE A 122 8.62 -3.60 3.84
N GLU A 123 8.77 -2.82 4.90
CA GLU A 123 8.45 -3.20 6.26
C GLU A 123 7.02 -2.79 6.61
N PHE A 124 6.21 -3.73 7.04
CA PHE A 124 4.81 -3.44 7.40
C PHE A 124 4.25 -4.42 8.43
N VAL A 125 3.17 -4.06 9.07
CA VAL A 125 2.56 -4.65 10.27
C VAL A 125 3.42 -4.39 11.49
N SER A 126 4.54 -5.06 11.65
CA SER A 126 5.53 -4.95 12.75
C SER A 126 4.87 -4.76 14.13
N ALA A 127 3.75 -5.46 14.36
CA ALA A 127 2.99 -5.38 15.61
C ALA A 127 3.73 -6.10 16.74
N ASN A 128 3.67 -5.54 17.96
CA ASN A 128 4.26 -6.17 19.13
C ASN A 128 3.60 -7.53 19.42
N PRO A 129 4.36 -8.61 19.61
CA PRO A 129 3.82 -9.94 19.88
C PRO A 129 3.34 -10.06 21.33
N THR A 130 2.47 -9.12 21.77
CA THR A 130 1.87 -9.08 23.11
C THR A 130 0.39 -9.41 23.10
N GLY A 131 -0.14 -9.84 21.97
CA GLY A 131 -1.52 -10.26 21.77
C GLY A 131 -1.88 -10.38 20.29
N PRO A 132 -3.08 -10.87 19.96
CA PRO A 132 -3.54 -11.05 18.61
C PRO A 132 -3.61 -9.73 17.83
N LEU A 133 -3.60 -9.84 16.50
CA LEU A 133 -3.84 -8.69 15.65
C LEU A 133 -5.29 -8.18 15.82
N HIS A 134 -5.45 -6.87 15.76
CA HIS A 134 -6.77 -6.24 15.74
C HIS A 134 -6.95 -5.46 14.43
N ILE A 135 -8.17 -5.02 14.17
CA ILE A 135 -8.57 -4.32 12.93
C ILE A 135 -7.67 -3.09 12.64
N GLY A 136 -7.12 -2.43 13.67
CA GLY A 136 -6.19 -1.31 13.48
C GLY A 136 -4.89 -1.70 12.76
N HIS A 137 -4.44 -2.97 12.87
CA HIS A 137 -3.27 -3.46 12.14
C HIS A 137 -3.60 -3.82 10.69
N ALA A 138 -4.88 -4.16 10.41
CA ALA A 138 -5.30 -4.62 9.08
C ALA A 138 -4.99 -3.60 7.98
N ARG A 139 -5.12 -2.31 8.27
CA ARG A 139 -4.91 -1.26 7.27
C ARG A 139 -3.46 -1.21 6.81
N GLY A 140 -2.51 -1.15 7.74
CA GLY A 140 -1.09 -1.18 7.43
C GLY A 140 -0.67 -2.48 6.75
N ALA A 141 -1.26 -3.61 7.18
CA ALA A 141 -1.00 -4.92 6.58
C ALA A 141 -1.46 -4.98 5.11
N VAL A 142 -2.69 -4.58 4.83
CA VAL A 142 -3.24 -4.57 3.47
C VAL A 142 -2.55 -3.55 2.58
N PHE A 143 -2.24 -2.37 3.13
CA PHE A 143 -1.51 -1.32 2.41
C PHE A 143 -0.12 -1.82 1.98
N GLY A 144 0.67 -2.35 2.92
CA GLY A 144 2.03 -2.82 2.66
C GLY A 144 2.08 -3.94 1.64
N ASP A 145 1.21 -4.96 1.79
CA ASP A 145 1.13 -6.08 0.86
C ASP A 145 0.66 -5.65 -0.54
N SER A 146 -0.36 -4.79 -0.63
CA SER A 146 -0.85 -4.29 -1.92
C SER A 146 0.20 -3.41 -2.61
N LEU A 147 0.92 -2.59 -1.86
CA LEU A 147 2.05 -1.81 -2.40
C LEU A 147 3.14 -2.75 -2.93
N ALA A 148 3.50 -3.79 -2.18
CA ALA A 148 4.48 -4.78 -2.61
C ALA A 148 4.09 -5.45 -3.93
N ASN A 149 2.83 -5.92 -4.04
CA ASN A 149 2.31 -6.54 -5.26
C ASN A 149 2.37 -5.59 -6.48
N ILE A 150 1.98 -4.32 -6.29
CA ILE A 150 2.00 -3.29 -7.35
C ILE A 150 3.44 -2.97 -7.76
N MET A 151 4.37 -2.87 -6.82
CA MET A 151 5.78 -2.60 -7.11
C MET A 151 6.42 -3.79 -7.84
N GLU A 152 6.17 -5.03 -7.43
CA GLU A 152 6.62 -6.23 -8.17
C GLU A 152 6.05 -6.27 -9.59
N PHE A 153 4.76 -5.95 -9.76
CA PHE A 153 4.14 -5.86 -11.08
C PHE A 153 4.76 -4.75 -11.94
N SER A 154 5.37 -3.76 -11.30
CA SER A 154 6.07 -2.63 -11.93
C SER A 154 7.60 -2.85 -12.05
N GLY A 155 8.10 -4.07 -11.81
CA GLY A 155 9.48 -4.47 -12.07
C GLY A 155 10.48 -4.15 -10.96
N TYR A 156 10.04 -3.87 -9.73
CA TYR A 156 10.88 -3.85 -8.55
C TYR A 156 11.12 -5.26 -8.03
N ASP A 157 12.24 -5.48 -7.35
CA ASP A 157 12.53 -6.71 -6.61
C ASP A 157 12.25 -6.45 -5.13
N VAL A 158 11.12 -6.98 -4.64
CA VAL A 158 10.55 -6.60 -3.34
C VAL A 158 10.77 -7.68 -2.29
N THR A 159 11.25 -7.27 -1.12
CA THR A 159 11.29 -8.07 0.11
C THR A 159 10.26 -7.52 1.10
N ARG A 160 9.30 -8.34 1.50
CA ARG A 160 8.31 -8.05 2.55
C ARG A 160 8.91 -8.40 3.89
N GLU A 161 9.07 -7.42 4.77
CA GLU A 161 9.71 -7.60 6.06
C GLU A 161 8.79 -7.25 7.22
N TYR A 162 8.89 -8.06 8.29
CA TYR A 162 8.22 -7.85 9.57
C TYR A 162 9.28 -7.67 10.65
N TYR A 163 9.25 -6.55 11.37
CA TYR A 163 10.07 -6.32 12.56
C TYR A 163 9.35 -6.84 13.81
N ILE A 164 9.99 -7.73 14.54
CA ILE A 164 9.47 -8.32 15.77
C ILE A 164 10.02 -7.54 16.96
N ASN A 165 9.17 -6.80 17.64
CA ASN A 165 9.52 -6.13 18.88
C ASN A 165 9.41 -7.12 20.06
N ASP A 166 10.41 -8.00 20.17
CA ASP A 166 10.51 -9.07 21.15
C ASP A 166 11.49 -8.76 22.30
N ALA A 167 11.80 -7.49 22.50
CA ALA A 167 12.63 -6.98 23.57
C ALA A 167 11.88 -5.99 24.48
N GLY A 168 12.46 -5.66 25.62
CA GLY A 168 11.94 -4.66 26.55
C GLY A 168 10.89 -5.14 27.55
N GLU A 169 10.39 -4.23 28.39
CA GLU A 169 9.52 -4.53 29.53
C GLU A 169 8.15 -5.09 29.14
N GLN A 170 7.62 -4.76 27.94
CA GLN A 170 6.34 -5.31 27.50
C GLN A 170 6.34 -6.83 27.38
N ILE A 171 7.49 -7.41 27.05
CA ILE A 171 7.65 -8.86 26.99
C ILE A 171 7.75 -9.48 28.38
N ASN A 172 8.33 -8.77 29.35
CA ASN A 172 8.30 -9.18 30.76
C ASN A 172 6.86 -9.20 31.29
N PHE A 173 6.07 -8.15 30.99
CA PHE A 173 4.65 -8.09 31.37
C PHE A 173 3.84 -9.22 30.71
N LEU A 174 4.10 -9.53 29.44
CA LEU A 174 3.48 -10.66 28.76
C LEU A 174 3.77 -11.98 29.48
N ALA A 175 5.04 -12.27 29.77
CA ALA A 175 5.44 -13.50 30.44
C ALA A 175 4.81 -13.63 31.83
N ARG A 176 4.78 -12.54 32.62
CA ARG A 176 4.12 -12.50 33.93
C ARG A 176 2.60 -12.71 33.81
N SER A 177 1.98 -12.18 32.75
CA SER A 177 0.56 -12.38 32.49
C SER A 177 0.23 -13.85 32.16
N VAL A 178 1.07 -14.50 31.35
CA VAL A 178 0.94 -15.94 31.08
C VAL A 178 1.21 -16.78 32.31
N TYR A 179 2.17 -16.37 33.16
CA TYR A 179 2.41 -17.03 34.44
C TYR A 179 1.20 -16.91 35.36
N ALA A 180 0.55 -15.74 35.42
CA ALA A 180 -0.70 -15.57 36.18
C ALA A 180 -1.78 -16.57 35.71
N ARG A 181 -1.96 -16.74 34.38
CA ARG A 181 -2.88 -17.74 33.83
C ARG A 181 -2.47 -19.17 34.14
N TYR A 182 -1.17 -19.49 34.09
CA TYR A 182 -0.62 -20.78 34.47
C TYR A 182 -0.97 -21.11 35.93
N ILE A 183 -0.82 -20.17 36.86
CA ILE A 183 -1.17 -20.33 38.28
C ILE A 183 -2.70 -20.45 38.44
N GLU A 184 -3.51 -19.63 37.78
CA GLU A 184 -4.98 -19.71 37.84
C GLU A 184 -5.49 -21.09 37.47
N ILE A 185 -4.97 -21.68 36.38
CA ILE A 185 -5.40 -22.99 35.88
C ILE A 185 -4.99 -24.12 36.88
N LEU A 186 -3.77 -24.04 37.45
CA LEU A 186 -3.24 -25.09 38.29
C LEU A 186 -3.74 -25.06 39.73
N ILE A 187 -4.10 -23.89 40.25
CA ILE A 187 -4.53 -23.71 41.64
C ILE A 187 -6.06 -23.47 41.73
N GLU A 188 -6.76 -23.30 40.55
CA GLU A 188 -8.19 -23.02 40.47
C GLU A 188 -8.61 -21.75 41.23
N LYS A 189 -7.73 -20.76 41.31
CA LYS A 189 -7.94 -19.50 42.00
C LYS A 189 -7.69 -18.32 41.05
N LYS A 190 -8.63 -17.38 40.97
CA LYS A 190 -8.48 -16.15 40.19
C LYS A 190 -7.28 -15.33 40.67
N PHE A 191 -6.48 -14.88 39.72
CA PHE A 191 -5.36 -13.98 39.93
C PHE A 191 -5.78 -12.52 39.79
N ASP A 192 -5.21 -11.64 40.58
CA ASP A 192 -5.38 -10.19 40.39
C ASP A 192 -4.31 -9.67 39.43
N TYR A 193 -4.74 -9.29 38.22
CA TYR A 193 -3.84 -8.78 37.17
C TYR A 193 -3.33 -7.36 37.40
N GLY A 194 -3.91 -6.61 38.35
CA GLY A 194 -3.56 -5.23 38.57
C GLY A 194 -3.69 -4.37 37.31
N THR A 195 -2.84 -3.33 37.18
CA THR A 195 -2.85 -2.38 36.03
C THR A 195 -1.83 -2.74 34.93
N ASP A 196 -0.84 -3.57 35.25
CA ASP A 196 0.34 -3.77 34.40
C ASP A 196 0.31 -5.07 33.61
N LEU A 197 -0.52 -6.04 34.02
CA LEU A 197 -0.63 -7.32 33.35
C LEU A 197 -1.78 -7.33 32.32
N TYR A 198 -1.64 -8.19 31.33
CA TYR A 198 -2.66 -8.39 30.29
C TYR A 198 -3.70 -9.42 30.76
N PRO A 199 -4.99 -9.04 30.89
CA PRO A 199 -6.03 -9.95 31.40
C PRO A 199 -6.67 -10.82 30.31
N GLY A 200 -6.20 -10.76 29.07
CA GLY A 200 -6.87 -11.38 27.91
C GLY A 200 -6.92 -12.91 27.96
N GLU A 201 -8.05 -13.49 27.51
CA GLU A 201 -8.25 -14.94 27.43
C GLU A 201 -7.32 -15.62 26.42
N TYR A 202 -6.80 -14.89 25.44
CA TYR A 202 -5.82 -15.37 24.46
C TYR A 202 -4.52 -15.90 25.08
N LEU A 203 -4.28 -15.62 26.37
CA LEU A 203 -3.13 -16.13 27.12
C LEU A 203 -3.36 -17.54 27.68
N ILE A 204 -4.62 -17.99 27.76
CA ILE A 204 -4.98 -19.31 28.31
C ILE A 204 -4.32 -20.44 27.50
N PRO A 205 -4.44 -20.49 26.17
CA PRO A 205 -3.81 -21.57 25.40
C PRO A 205 -2.28 -21.61 25.54
N ILE A 206 -1.63 -20.45 25.74
CA ILE A 206 -0.18 -20.37 25.98
C ILE A 206 0.17 -20.99 27.33
N ALA A 207 -0.60 -20.67 28.37
CA ALA A 207 -0.43 -21.24 29.70
C ALA A 207 -0.66 -22.77 29.68
N GLU A 208 -1.68 -23.25 28.96
CA GLU A 208 -1.97 -24.66 28.77
C GLU A 208 -0.82 -25.41 28.07
N GLU A 209 -0.19 -24.80 27.06
CA GLU A 209 0.98 -25.35 26.38
C GLU A 209 2.14 -25.51 27.36
N ILE A 210 2.38 -24.51 28.21
CA ILE A 210 3.43 -24.59 29.26
C ILE A 210 3.09 -25.67 30.29
N ILE A 211 1.83 -25.78 30.71
CA ILE A 211 1.36 -26.82 31.63
C ILE A 211 1.58 -28.21 31.00
N LYS A 212 1.22 -28.38 29.74
CA LYS A 212 1.43 -29.66 29.03
C LYS A 212 2.90 -30.08 28.99
N LYS A 213 3.83 -29.13 28.86
CA LYS A 213 5.27 -29.38 28.73
C LYS A 213 5.97 -29.53 30.07
N TYR A 214 5.58 -28.76 31.08
CA TYR A 214 6.31 -28.63 32.33
C TYR A 214 5.49 -29.01 33.59
N GLY A 215 4.19 -29.31 33.45
CA GLY A 215 3.29 -29.65 34.57
C GLY A 215 3.23 -28.52 35.60
N ARG A 216 3.42 -28.88 36.87
CA ARG A 216 3.40 -27.98 38.04
C ARG A 216 4.79 -27.42 38.42
N LYS A 217 5.80 -27.57 37.56
CA LYS A 217 7.21 -27.28 37.85
C LYS A 217 7.47 -25.88 38.39
N PHE A 218 6.73 -24.88 37.91
CA PHE A 218 6.98 -23.45 38.19
C PHE A 218 6.08 -22.88 39.28
N ILE A 219 5.33 -23.73 40.01
CA ILE A 219 4.62 -23.27 41.20
C ILE A 219 5.65 -23.02 42.29
N ASP A 220 5.56 -21.89 42.99
CA ASP A 220 6.45 -21.50 44.09
C ASP A 220 7.95 -21.34 43.69
N CYS A 221 8.25 -21.16 42.39
CA CYS A 221 9.59 -20.86 41.92
C CYS A 221 9.86 -19.36 41.83
N GLU A 222 11.11 -18.95 41.97
CA GLU A 222 11.56 -17.59 41.74
C GLU A 222 11.38 -17.17 40.25
N GLU A 223 11.09 -15.91 40.01
CA GLU A 223 10.87 -15.39 38.67
C GLU A 223 12.00 -15.72 37.69
N SER A 224 13.23 -15.68 38.13
CA SER A 224 14.42 -15.99 37.34
C SER A 224 14.43 -17.42 36.73
N GLU A 225 13.72 -18.34 37.32
CA GLU A 225 13.69 -19.73 36.88
C GLU A 225 12.71 -20.00 35.75
N TRP A 226 11.63 -19.19 35.65
CA TRP A 226 10.58 -19.40 34.66
C TRP A 226 10.44 -18.28 33.62
N ILE A 227 10.85 -17.05 33.92
CA ILE A 227 10.54 -15.88 33.08
C ILE A 227 10.97 -16.06 31.62
N ASN A 228 12.16 -16.62 31.36
CA ASN A 228 12.67 -16.78 30.01
C ASN A 228 11.89 -17.84 29.22
N ILE A 229 11.45 -18.92 29.89
CA ILE A 229 10.66 -20.00 29.27
C ILE A 229 9.28 -19.43 28.87
N PHE A 230 8.66 -18.64 29.75
CA PHE A 230 7.38 -18.03 29.48
C PHE A 230 7.46 -16.96 28.38
N LYS A 231 8.52 -16.14 28.35
CA LYS A 231 8.79 -15.19 27.25
C LYS A 231 8.87 -15.90 25.90
N GLU A 232 9.74 -16.87 25.80
CA GLU A 232 10.01 -17.58 24.54
C GLU A 232 8.76 -18.31 24.04
N THR A 233 8.08 -19.04 24.92
CA THR A 233 6.83 -19.75 24.56
C THR A 233 5.76 -18.77 24.13
N SER A 234 5.57 -17.67 24.86
CA SER A 234 4.56 -16.65 24.53
C SER A 234 4.83 -15.96 23.19
N ILE A 235 6.07 -15.54 22.94
CA ILE A 235 6.44 -14.89 21.69
C ILE A 235 6.23 -15.84 20.51
N ASN A 236 6.71 -17.08 20.62
CA ASN A 236 6.58 -18.07 19.55
C ASN A 236 5.11 -18.37 19.24
N TYR A 237 4.29 -18.55 20.26
CA TYR A 237 2.85 -18.80 20.09
C TYR A 237 2.15 -17.63 19.39
N LEU A 238 2.35 -16.42 19.90
CA LEU A 238 1.69 -15.23 19.35
C LEU A 238 2.20 -14.88 17.95
N LEU A 239 3.46 -15.12 17.62
CA LEU A 239 3.97 -14.95 16.26
C LEU A 239 3.37 -15.94 15.28
N LEU A 240 3.12 -17.19 15.70
CA LEU A 240 2.40 -18.14 14.87
C LEU A 240 0.95 -17.70 14.64
N ASP A 241 0.25 -17.27 15.67
CA ASP A 241 -1.11 -16.75 15.60
C ASP A 241 -1.19 -15.51 14.67
N ILE A 242 -0.25 -14.57 14.78
CA ILE A 242 -0.11 -13.41 13.88
C ILE A 242 0.08 -13.85 12.41
N LYS A 243 0.96 -14.82 12.16
CA LYS A 243 1.21 -15.35 10.80
C LYS A 243 -0.03 -16.01 10.21
N GLU A 244 -0.76 -16.76 11.02
CA GLU A 244 -2.03 -17.39 10.61
C GLU A 244 -3.10 -16.34 10.27
N ASP A 245 -3.24 -15.30 11.08
CA ASP A 245 -4.20 -14.23 10.83
C ASP A 245 -3.86 -13.46 9.55
N LEU A 246 -2.58 -13.18 9.30
CA LEU A 246 -2.11 -12.56 8.06
C LEU A 246 -2.35 -13.49 6.85
N ALA A 247 -2.09 -14.79 6.97
CA ALA A 247 -2.35 -15.76 5.91
C ALA A 247 -3.84 -15.84 5.54
N ARG A 248 -4.76 -15.70 6.52
CA ARG A 248 -6.21 -15.64 6.27
C ARG A 248 -6.61 -14.49 5.34
N ILE A 249 -5.87 -13.38 5.38
CA ILE A 249 -6.03 -12.26 4.45
C ILE A 249 -5.00 -12.28 3.30
N ARG A 250 -4.36 -13.43 3.06
CA ARG A 250 -3.38 -13.68 1.97
C ARG A 250 -2.15 -12.78 2.02
N ILE A 251 -1.66 -12.51 3.21
CA ILE A 251 -0.43 -11.76 3.43
C ILE A 251 0.63 -12.70 3.97
N THR A 252 1.80 -12.68 3.35
CA THR A 252 2.99 -13.40 3.78
C THR A 252 4.19 -12.47 3.76
N HIS A 253 5.10 -12.66 4.71
CA HIS A 253 6.35 -11.93 4.77
C HIS A 253 7.51 -12.86 4.39
N ASP A 254 8.49 -12.30 3.70
CA ASP A 254 9.71 -13.00 3.28
C ASP A 254 10.76 -13.05 4.41
N SER A 255 10.74 -12.02 5.26
CA SER A 255 11.72 -11.83 6.35
C SER A 255 11.04 -11.43 7.65
N PHE A 256 11.54 -12.04 8.76
CA PHE A 256 11.16 -11.66 10.12
C PHE A 256 12.43 -11.31 10.89
N VAL A 257 12.54 -10.07 11.36
CA VAL A 257 13.74 -9.58 12.06
C VAL A 257 13.41 -9.32 13.53
N SER A 258 14.08 -10.04 14.42
CA SER A 258 13.93 -9.95 15.88
C SER A 258 14.78 -8.80 16.44
N GLU A 259 14.19 -7.92 17.23
CA GLU A 259 14.89 -6.87 17.99
C GLU A 259 15.91 -7.48 18.96
N ASN A 260 15.52 -8.53 19.68
CA ASN A 260 16.39 -9.23 20.61
C ASN A 260 17.62 -9.84 19.92
N SER A 261 17.44 -10.33 18.67
CA SER A 261 18.56 -10.80 17.85
C SER A 261 19.52 -9.67 17.49
N ILE A 262 19.02 -8.47 17.16
CA ILE A 262 19.86 -7.30 16.86
C ILE A 262 20.69 -6.92 18.09
N ILE A 263 20.06 -6.90 19.27
CA ILE A 263 20.72 -6.55 20.53
C ILE A 263 21.83 -7.55 20.86
N LYS A 264 21.57 -8.87 20.73
CA LYS A 264 22.50 -9.94 21.11
C LYS A 264 23.62 -10.17 20.11
N SER A 265 23.45 -9.83 18.85
CA SER A 265 24.39 -10.16 17.76
C SER A 265 25.55 -9.16 17.58
N GLY A 266 25.67 -8.14 18.44
CA GLY A 266 26.71 -7.12 18.32
C GLY A 266 26.49 -6.10 17.17
N LYS A 267 25.31 -6.10 16.54
CA LYS A 267 24.97 -5.19 15.43
C LYS A 267 24.97 -3.72 15.87
N ILE A 268 24.56 -3.46 17.11
CA ILE A 268 24.61 -2.09 17.67
C ILE A 268 26.05 -1.60 17.72
N GLN A 269 27.00 -2.40 18.22
CA GLN A 269 28.41 -2.06 18.28
C GLN A 269 28.98 -1.77 16.88
N LYS A 270 28.67 -2.63 15.91
CA LYS A 270 29.11 -2.43 14.51
C LYS A 270 28.60 -1.09 13.96
N THR A 271 27.36 -0.74 14.24
CA THR A 271 26.75 0.54 13.82
C THR A 271 27.46 1.72 14.49
N ILE A 272 27.71 1.64 15.79
CA ILE A 272 28.44 2.67 16.54
C ILE A 272 29.86 2.87 15.97
N GLU A 273 30.58 1.78 15.66
CA GLU A 273 31.91 1.86 15.03
C GLU A 273 31.86 2.55 13.66
N HIS A 274 30.87 2.19 12.83
CA HIS A 274 30.63 2.84 11.54
C HIS A 274 30.38 4.33 11.68
N LEU A 275 29.45 4.73 12.55
CA LEU A 275 29.12 6.13 12.79
C LEU A 275 30.29 6.92 13.38
N LYS A 276 31.08 6.29 14.27
CA LYS A 276 32.29 6.89 14.85
C LYS A 276 33.36 7.12 13.81
N LYS A 277 33.60 6.14 12.93
CA LYS A 277 34.59 6.25 11.82
C LYS A 277 34.24 7.42 10.90
N ASN A 278 32.97 7.75 10.74
CA ASN A 278 32.49 8.85 9.91
C ASN A 278 32.33 10.18 10.67
N ASN A 279 32.86 10.30 11.91
CA ASN A 279 32.74 11.49 12.77
C ASN A 279 31.31 11.95 13.03
N LEU A 280 30.36 11.02 13.07
CA LEU A 280 28.94 11.29 13.26
C LEU A 280 28.50 11.18 14.72
N LEU A 281 29.40 10.82 15.62
CA LEU A 281 29.15 10.69 17.06
C LEU A 281 30.00 11.67 17.87
N TYR A 282 29.43 12.10 19.00
CA TYR A 282 30.13 12.87 20.02
C TYR A 282 29.54 12.62 21.42
N LYS A 283 30.31 12.92 22.46
CA LYS A 283 29.79 12.96 23.83
C LYS A 283 29.25 14.36 24.10
N GLY A 284 28.02 14.43 24.58
CA GLY A 284 27.35 15.69 24.85
C GLY A 284 26.17 15.54 25.81
N ARG A 285 25.57 16.65 26.12
CA ARG A 285 24.39 16.73 27.00
C ARG A 285 23.25 17.33 26.23
N LEU A 286 22.07 16.78 26.44
CA LEU A 286 20.84 17.32 25.86
C LEU A 286 20.09 18.14 26.89
N ASP A 287 19.37 19.15 26.42
CA ASP A 287 18.40 19.87 27.22
C ASP A 287 17.25 18.93 27.65
N PRO A 288 16.55 19.25 28.76
CA PRO A 288 15.42 18.45 29.20
C PRO A 288 14.34 18.36 28.11
N PRO A 289 13.69 17.18 27.94
CA PRO A 289 12.57 17.04 27.04
C PRO A 289 11.45 18.03 27.36
N LYS A 290 10.69 18.46 26.37
CA LYS A 290 9.54 19.36 26.55
C LYS A 290 8.58 18.78 27.60
N GLY A 291 8.28 19.55 28.64
CA GLY A 291 7.38 19.19 29.74
C GLY A 291 8.06 18.67 31.01
N ILE A 292 9.39 18.51 31.02
CA ILE A 292 10.16 18.24 32.26
C ILE A 292 10.79 19.54 32.74
N LEU A 293 10.61 19.84 34.04
CA LEU A 293 11.24 21.00 34.64
C LEU A 293 12.75 20.83 34.68
N LYS A 294 13.51 21.93 34.46
CA LYS A 294 14.99 21.88 34.44
C LYS A 294 15.55 21.43 35.81
N GLU A 295 14.83 21.66 36.88
CA GLU A 295 15.20 21.28 38.25
C GLU A 295 15.10 19.77 38.50
N ASP A 296 14.23 19.09 37.73
CA ASP A 296 14.04 17.63 37.82
C ASP A 296 14.89 16.87 36.80
N TRP A 297 15.69 17.58 35.96
CA TRP A 297 16.50 17.01 34.92
C TRP A 297 17.97 16.96 35.29
N GLU A 298 18.50 15.76 35.52
CA GLU A 298 19.95 15.55 35.60
C GLU A 298 20.58 15.50 34.23
N SER A 299 21.33 16.56 33.88
CA SER A 299 22.11 16.60 32.64
C SER A 299 23.31 15.69 32.77
N ARG A 300 23.38 14.64 31.92
CA ARG A 300 24.47 13.65 31.92
C ARG A 300 25.09 13.52 30.53
N ASP A 301 26.38 13.16 30.50
CA ASP A 301 27.05 12.91 29.23
C ASP A 301 26.52 11.62 28.59
N GLN A 302 26.06 11.75 27.36
CA GLN A 302 25.51 10.66 26.53
C GLN A 302 26.28 10.59 25.22
N LEU A 303 26.28 9.42 24.58
CA LEU A 303 26.75 9.28 23.21
C LEU A 303 25.64 9.74 22.28
N LEU A 304 25.90 10.81 21.52
CA LEU A 304 24.93 11.46 20.66
C LEU A 304 25.29 11.22 19.18
N PHE A 305 24.27 10.95 18.36
CA PHE A 305 24.34 10.95 16.91
C PHE A 305 23.96 12.34 16.37
N ARG A 306 24.78 12.88 15.44
CA ARG A 306 24.59 14.19 14.80
C ARG A 306 23.44 14.16 13.79
N SER A 307 22.21 13.84 14.24
CA SER A 307 21.05 13.73 13.35
C SER A 307 20.59 15.07 12.77
N THR A 308 20.97 16.18 13.41
CA THR A 308 20.72 17.54 12.88
C THR A 308 21.42 17.78 11.54
N ASN A 309 22.57 17.12 11.26
CA ASN A 309 23.24 17.17 9.97
C ASN A 309 22.40 16.57 8.82
N TYR A 310 21.35 15.81 9.16
CA TYR A 310 20.48 15.09 8.25
C TYR A 310 19.02 15.57 8.31
N GLY A 311 18.78 16.75 8.91
CA GLY A 311 17.48 17.40 8.90
C GLY A 311 16.53 17.03 10.05
N ASP A 312 17.06 16.40 11.12
CA ASP A 312 16.33 16.23 12.38
C ASP A 312 16.34 17.54 13.19
N ASP A 313 15.45 17.68 14.17
CA ASP A 313 15.32 18.87 15.02
C ASP A 313 16.37 18.95 16.13
N LEU A 314 16.92 17.80 16.56
CA LEU A 314 17.97 17.72 17.57
C LEU A 314 18.79 16.43 17.41
N ASP A 315 20.03 16.43 17.92
CA ASP A 315 20.87 15.25 17.95
C ASP A 315 20.29 14.19 18.89
N ARG A 316 20.47 12.91 18.55
CA ARG A 316 19.76 11.81 19.24
C ARG A 316 20.71 10.97 20.12
N PRO A 317 20.29 10.66 21.35
CA PRO A 317 21.07 9.85 22.26
C PRO A 317 21.02 8.37 21.86
N LEU A 318 22.20 7.75 21.76
CA LEU A 318 22.36 6.31 21.53
C LEU A 318 22.51 5.54 22.84
N THR A 319 22.96 6.20 23.91
CA THR A 319 23.07 5.60 25.26
C THR A 319 22.17 6.32 26.24
N LYS A 320 21.66 5.57 27.22
CA LYS A 320 20.97 6.09 28.41
C LYS A 320 21.97 6.58 29.44
N SER A 321 21.48 7.16 30.55
CA SER A 321 22.29 7.64 31.65
C SER A 321 23.08 6.53 32.37
N ASP A 322 22.57 5.31 32.35
CA ASP A 322 23.21 4.11 32.94
C ASP A 322 24.20 3.43 31.99
N GLY A 323 24.39 3.98 30.79
CA GLY A 323 25.28 3.42 29.75
C GLY A 323 24.59 2.37 28.88
N SER A 324 23.37 1.96 29.17
CA SER A 324 22.62 1.02 28.32
C SER A 324 22.16 1.70 27.02
N TRP A 325 21.86 0.89 25.99
CA TRP A 325 21.38 1.40 24.70
C TRP A 325 19.96 1.97 24.78
N THR A 326 19.71 3.03 24.04
CA THR A 326 18.37 3.54 23.81
C THR A 326 17.64 2.70 22.76
N TYR A 327 16.32 2.81 22.67
CA TYR A 327 15.55 2.24 21.55
C TYR A 327 16.07 2.74 20.20
N PHE A 328 16.44 4.00 20.12
CA PHE A 328 16.99 4.58 18.90
C PHE A 328 18.32 3.90 18.47
N ALA A 329 19.15 3.45 19.39
CA ALA A 329 20.36 2.71 19.05
C ALA A 329 20.07 1.36 18.37
N THR A 330 19.00 0.68 18.82
CA THR A 330 18.55 -0.58 18.20
C THR A 330 17.96 -0.32 16.81
N ASP A 331 17.11 0.71 16.68
CA ASP A 331 16.53 1.12 15.39
C ASP A 331 17.61 1.57 14.40
N ALA A 332 18.63 2.29 14.88
CA ALA A 332 19.78 2.68 14.07
C ALA A 332 20.55 1.46 13.55
N ALA A 333 20.76 0.44 14.40
CA ALA A 333 21.43 -0.80 14.01
C ALA A 333 20.61 -1.60 13.00
N TYR A 334 19.31 -1.64 13.17
CA TYR A 334 18.40 -2.30 12.24
C TYR A 334 18.43 -1.66 10.84
N HIS A 335 18.32 -0.33 10.76
CA HIS A 335 18.33 0.36 9.47
C HIS A 335 19.73 0.39 8.84
N TYR A 336 20.80 0.44 9.66
CA TYR A 336 22.16 0.26 9.16
C TYR A 336 22.34 -1.12 8.50
N GLU A 337 21.82 -2.20 9.11
CA GLU A 337 21.86 -3.54 8.52
C GLU A 337 21.12 -3.60 7.17
N LYS A 338 19.99 -2.91 7.04
CA LYS A 338 19.27 -2.81 5.75
C LYS A 338 20.13 -2.12 4.68
N CYS A 339 20.85 -1.06 5.04
CA CYS A 339 21.78 -0.40 4.12
C CYS A 339 22.94 -1.32 3.71
N GLU A 340 23.46 -2.16 4.64
CA GLU A 340 24.49 -3.15 4.35
C GLU A 340 24.00 -4.27 3.40
N LYS A 341 22.70 -4.62 3.46
CA LYS A 341 22.06 -5.59 2.55
C LYS A 341 21.86 -5.04 1.13
N LYS A 342 22.26 -3.79 0.87
CA LYS A 342 22.26 -3.14 -0.44
C LYS A 342 20.86 -2.99 -1.07
N TYR A 343 19.85 -2.72 -0.27
CA TYR A 343 18.60 -2.25 -0.81
C TYR A 343 18.76 -0.86 -1.44
N ASP A 344 18.10 -0.64 -2.58
CA ASP A 344 18.05 0.68 -3.23
C ASP A 344 16.96 1.55 -2.59
N ILE A 345 15.88 0.92 -2.12
CA ILE A 345 14.71 1.59 -1.55
C ILE A 345 14.29 0.88 -0.26
N LEU A 346 14.06 1.67 0.78
CA LEU A 346 13.44 1.23 2.03
C LEU A 346 12.10 1.94 2.20
N ILE A 347 11.04 1.17 2.42
CA ILE A 347 9.69 1.70 2.67
C ILE A 347 9.20 1.14 4.00
N ASN A 348 8.96 2.02 4.97
CA ASN A 348 8.38 1.63 6.25
C ASN A 348 6.90 2.06 6.30
N VAL A 349 6.00 1.14 6.62
CA VAL A 349 4.57 1.41 6.79
C VAL A 349 4.28 1.49 8.29
N TRP A 350 4.04 2.69 8.79
CA TRP A 350 3.86 2.98 10.21
C TRP A 350 2.47 3.50 10.54
N GLY A 351 2.06 3.35 11.79
CA GLY A 351 0.93 4.09 12.34
C GLY A 351 1.22 5.59 12.38
N ALA A 352 0.18 6.41 12.26
CA ALA A 352 0.31 7.87 12.23
C ALA A 352 0.90 8.47 13.52
N ASP A 353 0.81 7.76 14.64
CA ASP A 353 1.41 8.10 15.93
C ASP A 353 2.96 8.09 15.90
N HIS A 354 3.57 7.41 14.93
CA HIS A 354 5.03 7.37 14.72
C HIS A 354 5.58 8.50 13.82
N GLY A 355 4.74 9.44 13.36
CA GLY A 355 5.15 10.51 12.45
C GLY A 355 6.35 11.33 12.94
N GLY A 356 6.45 11.59 14.25
CA GLY A 356 7.58 12.30 14.86
C GLY A 356 8.92 11.53 14.86
N TYR A 357 8.89 10.25 14.45
CA TYR A 357 10.09 9.39 14.43
C TYR A 357 10.79 9.36 13.05
N ILE A 358 10.11 9.84 12.01
CA ILE A 358 10.57 9.74 10.61
C ILE A 358 11.97 10.35 10.43
N LYS A 359 12.15 11.61 10.85
CA LYS A 359 13.42 12.33 10.64
C LYS A 359 14.63 11.67 11.31
N ARG A 360 14.41 11.01 12.44
CA ARG A 360 15.47 10.26 13.16
C ARG A 360 15.98 9.08 12.34
N ILE A 361 15.05 8.31 11.77
CA ILE A 361 15.39 7.13 10.97
C ILE A 361 15.91 7.54 9.58
N GLU A 362 15.31 8.54 8.95
CA GLU A 362 15.83 9.13 7.71
C GLU A 362 17.29 9.58 7.90
N GLY A 363 17.60 10.24 9.02
CA GLY A 363 18.95 10.66 9.36
C GLY A 363 19.94 9.49 9.44
N ILE A 364 19.56 8.39 10.08
CA ILE A 364 20.41 7.18 10.18
C ILE A 364 20.60 6.52 8.81
N VAL A 365 19.54 6.39 8.01
CA VAL A 365 19.65 5.79 6.67
C VAL A 365 20.53 6.63 5.77
N ASN A 366 20.34 7.94 5.76
CA ASN A 366 21.16 8.86 4.96
C ASN A 366 22.64 8.85 5.40
N ALA A 367 22.89 8.86 6.70
CA ALA A 367 24.24 8.75 7.27
C ALA A 367 24.92 7.42 6.93
N SER A 368 24.17 6.33 7.02
CA SER A 368 24.69 4.97 6.82
C SER A 368 24.94 4.65 5.34
N SER A 369 24.09 5.15 4.46
CA SER A 369 24.16 4.87 3.02
C SER A 369 24.87 5.95 2.21
N ASN A 370 25.22 7.09 2.82
CA ASN A 370 25.67 8.28 2.13
C ASN A 370 24.70 8.72 1.02
N TYR A 371 23.41 8.81 1.35
CA TYR A 371 22.29 9.15 0.47
C TYR A 371 22.11 8.22 -0.76
N LYS A 372 22.60 6.99 -0.70
CA LYS A 372 22.45 6.02 -1.79
C LYS A 372 21.15 5.23 -1.70
N VAL A 373 20.58 5.13 -0.52
CA VAL A 373 19.32 4.43 -0.27
C VAL A 373 18.17 5.44 -0.19
N ASP A 374 17.14 5.24 -0.97
CA ASP A 374 15.91 6.04 -0.93
C ASP A 374 15.03 5.55 0.22
N PHE A 375 14.83 6.37 1.25
CA PHE A 375 14.05 6.02 2.43
C PHE A 375 12.71 6.72 2.43
N ASN A 376 11.65 5.93 2.50
CA ASN A 376 10.27 6.41 2.46
C ASN A 376 9.46 5.87 3.63
N VAL A 377 8.58 6.70 4.19
CA VAL A 377 7.64 6.28 5.24
C VAL A 377 6.21 6.54 4.77
N SER A 378 5.40 5.49 4.80
CA SER A 378 3.96 5.57 4.56
C SER A 378 3.21 5.53 5.88
N LEU A 379 2.64 6.66 6.31
CA LEU A 379 1.84 6.72 7.52
C LEU A 379 0.40 6.26 7.27
N CYS A 380 -0.06 5.28 8.05
CA CYS A 380 -1.44 4.82 8.03
C CYS A 380 -2.22 5.40 9.22
N GLN A 381 -3.28 6.14 8.93
CA GLN A 381 -4.20 6.66 9.93
C GLN A 381 -5.06 5.55 10.55
N LEU A 382 -5.59 5.83 11.72
CA LEU A 382 -6.42 4.91 12.50
C LEU A 382 -7.65 4.43 11.71
N VAL A 383 -8.06 3.20 11.99
CA VAL A 383 -9.33 2.63 11.57
C VAL A 383 -10.29 2.70 12.75
N ASN A 384 -11.40 3.40 12.55
CA ASN A 384 -12.50 3.45 13.51
C ASN A 384 -13.48 2.32 13.19
N VAL A 385 -13.69 1.40 14.12
CA VAL A 385 -14.73 0.38 13.97
C VAL A 385 -16.06 0.98 14.39
N VAL A 386 -17.05 0.87 13.52
CA VAL A 386 -18.42 1.32 13.78
C VAL A 386 -19.34 0.10 13.76
N LYS A 387 -20.23 0.00 14.74
CA LYS A 387 -21.30 -1.00 14.81
C LYS A 387 -22.58 -0.30 15.25
N ASN A 388 -23.66 -0.44 14.48
CA ASN A 388 -24.94 0.25 14.73
C ASN A 388 -24.78 1.78 14.86
N GLY A 389 -23.92 2.40 14.05
CA GLY A 389 -23.65 3.84 14.11
C GLY A 389 -22.84 4.30 15.32
N ILE A 390 -22.38 3.40 16.18
CA ILE A 390 -21.60 3.69 17.39
C ILE A 390 -20.18 3.21 17.21
N GLN A 391 -19.22 4.10 17.51
CA GLN A 391 -17.81 3.74 17.48
C GLN A 391 -17.46 2.78 18.62
N VAL A 392 -16.89 1.62 18.27
CA VAL A 392 -16.39 0.63 19.22
C VAL A 392 -15.04 1.09 19.76
N LYS A 393 -14.96 1.43 21.04
CA LYS A 393 -13.70 1.78 21.70
C LYS A 393 -12.87 0.53 21.95
N MET A 394 -11.66 0.49 21.41
CA MET A 394 -10.72 -0.64 21.57
C MET A 394 -9.62 -0.29 22.56
N SER A 395 -9.28 -1.22 23.46
CA SER A 395 -8.18 -1.09 24.41
C SER A 395 -7.60 -2.45 24.76
N LYS A 396 -6.37 -2.74 24.33
CA LYS A 396 -5.63 -3.98 24.70
C LYS A 396 -5.48 -4.12 26.24
N ARG A 397 -5.21 -3.02 26.94
CA ARG A 397 -5.05 -3.01 28.41
C ARG A 397 -6.32 -3.38 29.16
N LYS A 398 -7.50 -3.12 28.57
CA LYS A 398 -8.80 -3.47 29.17
C LYS A 398 -9.36 -4.79 28.66
N GLY A 399 -8.65 -5.50 27.78
CA GLY A 399 -9.12 -6.73 27.15
C GLY A 399 -10.29 -6.54 26.19
N VAL A 400 -10.60 -5.30 25.80
CA VAL A 400 -11.72 -4.99 24.89
C VAL A 400 -11.17 -4.53 23.55
N PHE A 401 -11.13 -5.42 22.57
CA PHE A 401 -10.76 -5.09 21.19
C PHE A 401 -11.38 -6.12 20.23
N VAL A 402 -11.64 -5.68 19.01
CA VAL A 402 -12.12 -6.55 17.95
C VAL A 402 -10.90 -7.13 17.24
N THR A 403 -10.72 -8.43 17.33
CA THR A 403 -9.60 -9.11 16.69
C THR A 403 -9.72 -9.08 15.17
N LEU A 404 -8.58 -9.15 14.49
CA LEU A 404 -8.57 -9.27 13.02
C LEU A 404 -9.31 -10.54 12.57
N ARG A 405 -9.16 -11.65 13.31
CA ARG A 405 -9.81 -12.95 13.05
C ARG A 405 -11.33 -12.83 13.08
N GLU A 406 -11.89 -12.22 14.13
CA GLU A 406 -13.34 -12.00 14.24
C GLU A 406 -13.89 -11.17 13.06
N VAL A 407 -13.17 -10.13 12.66
CA VAL A 407 -13.60 -9.31 11.50
C VAL A 407 -13.55 -10.13 10.22
N ILE A 408 -12.50 -10.93 9.99
CA ILE A 408 -12.39 -11.78 8.79
C ILE A 408 -13.55 -12.80 8.74
N GLU A 409 -13.95 -13.37 9.89
CA GLU A 409 -15.07 -14.31 9.97
C GLU A 409 -16.41 -13.66 9.63
N ILE A 410 -16.59 -12.39 9.95
CA ILE A 410 -17.82 -11.64 9.68
C ILE A 410 -17.88 -11.18 8.22
N VAL A 411 -16.82 -10.53 7.70
CA VAL A 411 -16.86 -9.83 6.41
C VAL A 411 -16.12 -10.55 5.28
N GLY A 412 -15.29 -11.51 5.62
CA GLY A 412 -14.40 -12.19 4.69
C GLY A 412 -13.16 -11.37 4.31
N PRO A 413 -12.11 -12.04 3.78
CA PRO A 413 -10.84 -11.41 3.47
C PRO A 413 -10.93 -10.41 2.30
N ASP A 414 -11.77 -10.65 1.31
CA ASP A 414 -11.87 -9.79 0.12
C ASP A 414 -12.48 -8.43 0.45
N VAL A 415 -13.56 -8.42 1.25
CA VAL A 415 -14.20 -7.19 1.72
C VAL A 415 -13.23 -6.40 2.59
N LEU A 416 -12.59 -7.06 3.56
CA LEU A 416 -11.61 -6.42 4.43
C LEU A 416 -10.50 -5.73 3.60
N ARG A 417 -9.86 -6.47 2.69
CA ARG A 417 -8.76 -5.95 1.88
C ARG A 417 -9.17 -4.75 1.04
N PHE A 418 -10.29 -4.84 0.35
CA PHE A 418 -10.75 -3.76 -0.51
C PHE A 418 -11.08 -2.50 0.29
N ILE A 419 -11.87 -2.65 1.37
CA ILE A 419 -12.31 -1.50 2.19
C ILE A 419 -11.12 -0.77 2.83
N MET A 420 -10.07 -1.49 3.29
CA MET A 420 -8.88 -0.87 3.85
C MET A 420 -8.15 0.07 2.87
N LEU A 421 -8.40 -0.06 1.57
CA LEU A 421 -7.82 0.75 0.50
C LEU A 421 -8.81 1.74 -0.13
N THR A 422 -10.02 1.90 0.38
CA THR A 422 -11.00 2.87 -0.16
C THR A 422 -10.71 4.32 0.21
N ARG A 423 -9.73 4.55 1.06
CA ARG A 423 -9.26 5.88 1.46
C ARG A 423 -7.74 5.94 1.37
N LYS A 424 -7.22 7.11 1.06
CA LYS A 424 -5.77 7.36 1.13
C LYS A 424 -5.26 7.04 2.55
N ASN A 425 -4.07 6.46 2.67
CA ASN A 425 -3.52 5.99 3.94
C ASN A 425 -3.43 7.05 5.04
N ASP A 426 -3.20 8.32 4.68
CA ASP A 426 -3.12 9.47 5.58
C ASP A 426 -4.49 10.04 6.01
N ALA A 427 -5.59 9.56 5.45
CA ALA A 427 -6.94 9.91 5.87
C ALA A 427 -7.52 8.85 6.83
N SER A 428 -8.34 9.23 7.80
CA SER A 428 -9.05 8.29 8.68
C SER A 428 -10.01 7.41 7.89
N LEU A 429 -10.24 6.19 8.38
CA LEU A 429 -11.15 5.21 7.78
C LEU A 429 -12.15 4.74 8.83
N ASP A 430 -13.43 4.93 8.56
CA ASP A 430 -14.51 4.32 9.32
C ASP A 430 -14.88 2.98 8.72
N PHE A 431 -14.73 1.91 9.49
CA PHE A 431 -15.06 0.55 9.10
C PHE A 431 -16.38 0.16 9.76
N ASP A 432 -17.48 0.33 9.02
CA ASP A 432 -18.81 0.01 9.48
C ASP A 432 -19.16 -1.43 9.13
N LEU A 433 -19.20 -2.30 10.16
CA LEU A 433 -19.44 -3.74 10.04
C LEU A 433 -20.76 -4.07 9.35
N GLU A 434 -21.78 -3.24 9.48
CA GLU A 434 -23.08 -3.50 8.85
C GLU A 434 -23.10 -3.12 7.37
N SER A 435 -22.51 -1.98 7.03
CA SER A 435 -22.51 -1.51 5.65
C SER A 435 -21.65 -2.38 4.75
N VAL A 436 -20.51 -2.87 5.25
CA VAL A 436 -19.57 -3.69 4.47
C VAL A 436 -20.02 -5.14 4.27
N THR A 437 -21.00 -5.63 5.03
CA THR A 437 -21.58 -6.97 4.84
C THR A 437 -22.74 -6.99 3.85
N LYS A 438 -23.31 -5.83 3.51
CA LYS A 438 -24.44 -5.75 2.59
C LYS A 438 -24.00 -6.07 1.16
N GLN A 439 -24.72 -7.00 0.51
CA GLN A 439 -24.57 -7.29 -0.92
C GLN A 439 -25.37 -6.29 -1.76
N SER A 440 -24.99 -5.02 -1.71
CA SER A 440 -25.68 -3.94 -2.41
C SER A 440 -24.73 -3.14 -3.29
N LYS A 441 -25.28 -2.29 -4.15
CA LYS A 441 -24.50 -1.37 -5.00
C LYS A 441 -23.68 -0.37 -4.19
N GLU A 442 -24.03 -0.16 -2.93
CA GLU A 442 -23.34 0.74 -2.01
C GLU A 442 -22.03 0.12 -1.47
N ASN A 443 -21.92 -1.22 -1.52
CA ASN A 443 -20.68 -1.92 -1.17
C ASN A 443 -19.75 -1.97 -2.39
N PRO A 444 -18.65 -1.20 -2.39
CA PRO A 444 -17.79 -1.07 -3.56
C PRO A 444 -17.10 -2.38 -3.96
N VAL A 445 -16.84 -3.28 -3.01
CA VAL A 445 -16.26 -4.60 -3.29
C VAL A 445 -17.24 -5.45 -4.11
N TYR A 446 -18.46 -5.55 -3.59
CA TYR A 446 -19.53 -6.30 -4.26
C TYR A 446 -19.79 -5.73 -5.66
N TYR A 447 -19.80 -4.41 -5.78
CA TYR A 447 -20.04 -3.72 -7.05
C TYR A 447 -19.00 -4.05 -8.12
N VAL A 448 -17.72 -4.07 -7.75
CA VAL A 448 -16.61 -4.43 -8.65
C VAL A 448 -16.62 -5.94 -8.98
N GLN A 449 -16.80 -6.80 -7.97
CA GLN A 449 -16.88 -8.24 -8.16
C GLN A 449 -18.10 -8.62 -9.02
N TYR A 450 -19.21 -7.89 -8.88
CA TYR A 450 -20.41 -8.08 -9.69
C TYR A 450 -20.15 -7.75 -11.17
N ALA A 451 -19.35 -6.70 -11.47
CA ALA A 451 -18.97 -6.42 -12.85
C ALA A 451 -18.19 -7.61 -13.45
N HIS A 452 -17.21 -8.15 -12.73
CA HIS A 452 -16.43 -9.31 -13.18
C HIS A 452 -17.32 -10.55 -13.42
N ALA A 453 -18.13 -10.94 -12.45
CA ALA A 453 -19.01 -12.10 -12.55
C ALA A 453 -20.07 -11.93 -13.65
N ARG A 454 -20.59 -10.72 -13.85
CA ARG A 454 -21.53 -10.41 -14.95
C ARG A 454 -20.89 -10.59 -16.31
N ILE A 455 -19.65 -10.20 -16.51
CA ILE A 455 -18.93 -10.45 -17.76
C ILE A 455 -18.74 -11.95 -17.97
N ARG A 456 -18.40 -12.71 -16.92
CA ARG A 456 -18.29 -14.18 -17.01
C ARG A 456 -19.63 -14.83 -17.42
N SER A 457 -20.74 -14.36 -16.86
CA SER A 457 -22.08 -14.82 -17.24
C SER A 457 -22.45 -14.48 -18.69
N LEU A 458 -21.95 -13.33 -19.20
CA LEU A 458 -22.13 -12.92 -20.58
C LEU A 458 -21.49 -13.92 -21.55
N PHE A 459 -20.27 -14.39 -21.26
CA PHE A 459 -19.60 -15.41 -22.06
C PHE A 459 -20.30 -16.76 -22.02
N LYS A 460 -20.84 -17.16 -20.87
CA LYS A 460 -21.68 -18.37 -20.76
C LYS A 460 -22.93 -18.27 -21.66
N LYS A 461 -23.57 -17.09 -21.68
CA LYS A 461 -24.71 -16.84 -22.54
C LYS A 461 -24.32 -16.89 -24.03
N ALA A 462 -23.20 -16.27 -24.41
CA ALA A 462 -22.72 -16.30 -25.80
C ALA A 462 -22.44 -17.73 -26.27
N ALA A 463 -21.84 -18.57 -25.41
CA ALA A 463 -21.60 -19.98 -25.70
C ALA A 463 -22.90 -20.75 -25.95
N ASN A 464 -23.95 -20.52 -25.15
CA ASN A 464 -25.28 -21.14 -25.33
C ASN A 464 -25.94 -20.71 -26.64
N GLU A 465 -25.67 -19.51 -27.14
CA GLU A 465 -26.12 -19.00 -28.44
C GLU A 465 -25.19 -19.41 -29.60
N LYS A 466 -24.24 -20.33 -29.35
CA LYS A 466 -23.25 -20.84 -30.34
C LYS A 466 -22.33 -19.75 -30.91
N ILE A 467 -22.11 -18.69 -30.14
CA ILE A 467 -21.14 -17.62 -30.43
C ILE A 467 -19.84 -17.87 -29.64
N ASP A 468 -19.48 -19.12 -29.43
CA ASP A 468 -18.39 -19.57 -28.54
C ASP A 468 -17.01 -19.65 -29.23
N LYS A 469 -16.98 -19.79 -30.54
CA LYS A 469 -15.73 -19.85 -31.33
C LYS A 469 -15.27 -18.46 -31.74
N ILE A 470 -14.89 -17.64 -30.73
CA ILE A 470 -14.40 -16.27 -30.92
C ILE A 470 -12.90 -16.25 -30.63
N ASP A 471 -12.09 -15.95 -31.62
CA ASP A 471 -10.74 -15.44 -31.39
C ASP A 471 -10.88 -13.92 -31.12
N LEU A 472 -11.11 -13.57 -29.86
CA LEU A 472 -11.42 -12.19 -29.43
C LEU A 472 -10.37 -11.18 -29.91
N ASP A 473 -9.12 -11.61 -30.04
CA ASP A 473 -8.03 -10.75 -30.49
C ASP A 473 -8.10 -10.50 -32.02
N LYS A 474 -8.43 -11.52 -32.81
CA LYS A 474 -8.45 -11.41 -34.28
C LYS A 474 -9.80 -11.00 -34.85
N ASP A 475 -10.90 -11.39 -34.17
CA ASP A 475 -12.25 -11.18 -34.69
C ASP A 475 -12.84 -9.80 -34.30
N ALA A 476 -12.23 -9.10 -33.35
CA ALA A 476 -12.74 -7.81 -32.86
C ALA A 476 -12.36 -6.66 -33.81
N ASP A 477 -13.35 -5.90 -34.23
CA ASP A 477 -13.19 -4.67 -34.97
C ASP A 477 -13.72 -3.50 -34.14
N PHE A 478 -12.89 -2.99 -33.22
CA PHE A 478 -13.29 -1.92 -32.30
C PHE A 478 -13.77 -0.62 -32.99
N SER A 479 -13.52 -0.46 -34.30
CA SER A 479 -14.07 0.68 -35.06
C SER A 479 -15.59 0.66 -35.19
N LEU A 480 -16.24 -0.47 -34.89
CA LEU A 480 -17.69 -0.60 -34.84
C LEU A 480 -18.31 -0.01 -33.56
N LEU A 481 -17.51 0.24 -32.53
CA LEU A 481 -17.97 0.76 -31.24
C LEU A 481 -17.86 2.28 -31.22
N ASN A 482 -18.96 2.96 -31.54
CA ASN A 482 -19.01 4.40 -31.71
C ASN A 482 -19.82 5.12 -30.63
N HIS A 483 -20.52 4.38 -29.76
CA HIS A 483 -21.30 4.99 -28.70
C HIS A 483 -20.37 5.59 -27.63
N PRO A 484 -20.66 6.80 -27.10
CA PRO A 484 -19.80 7.47 -26.09
C PRO A 484 -19.45 6.59 -24.87
N SER A 485 -20.38 5.77 -24.39
CA SER A 485 -20.13 4.84 -23.28
C SER A 485 -19.16 3.71 -23.64
N GLU A 486 -19.18 3.20 -24.90
CA GLU A 486 -18.24 2.21 -25.39
C GLU A 486 -16.83 2.81 -25.50
N ILE A 487 -16.73 4.02 -26.09
CA ILE A 487 -15.46 4.76 -26.19
C ILE A 487 -14.90 5.08 -24.80
N ASN A 488 -15.74 5.52 -23.85
CA ASN A 488 -15.30 5.79 -22.49
C ASN A 488 -14.72 4.56 -21.79
N LEU A 489 -15.33 3.39 -21.97
CA LEU A 489 -14.79 2.13 -21.45
C LEU A 489 -13.44 1.76 -22.07
N MET A 490 -13.28 1.93 -23.39
CA MET A 490 -11.98 1.72 -24.05
C MET A 490 -10.91 2.69 -23.53
N LYS A 491 -11.26 3.95 -23.25
CA LYS A 491 -10.36 4.95 -22.60
C LYS A 491 -9.95 4.49 -21.20
N LEU A 492 -10.89 3.95 -20.40
CA LEU A 492 -10.57 3.41 -19.07
C LEU A 492 -9.62 2.19 -19.18
N VAL A 493 -9.86 1.27 -20.09
CA VAL A 493 -8.92 0.16 -20.35
C VAL A 493 -7.52 0.70 -20.67
N SER A 494 -7.42 1.73 -21.51
CA SER A 494 -6.16 2.40 -21.87
C SER A 494 -5.47 3.10 -20.68
N THR A 495 -6.23 3.51 -19.67
CA THR A 495 -5.70 4.22 -18.47
C THR A 495 -5.06 3.26 -17.47
N TRP A 496 -5.38 1.97 -17.51
CA TRP A 496 -4.90 0.98 -16.55
C TRP A 496 -3.36 0.96 -16.37
N PRO A 497 -2.54 0.92 -17.43
CA PRO A 497 -1.08 0.94 -17.27
C PRO A 497 -0.57 2.16 -16.51
N ARG A 498 -1.20 3.32 -16.68
CA ARG A 498 -0.88 4.53 -15.93
C ARG A 498 -1.24 4.42 -14.45
N ILE A 499 -2.40 3.82 -14.13
CA ILE A 499 -2.82 3.62 -12.73
C ILE A 499 -1.81 2.75 -12.00
N VAL A 500 -1.37 1.65 -12.60
CA VAL A 500 -0.34 0.77 -12.03
C VAL A 500 0.97 1.55 -11.77
N GLU A 501 1.44 2.26 -12.78
CA GLU A 501 2.69 3.02 -12.71
C GLU A 501 2.65 4.10 -11.62
N LEU A 502 1.57 4.88 -11.57
CA LEU A 502 1.39 5.92 -10.55
C LEU A 502 1.27 5.33 -9.15
N SER A 503 0.52 4.23 -9.00
CA SER A 503 0.38 3.56 -7.70
C SER A 503 1.72 3.09 -7.15
N ALA A 504 2.60 2.57 -8.03
CA ALA A 504 3.95 2.17 -7.65
C ALA A 504 4.85 3.37 -7.31
N LYS A 505 4.89 4.41 -8.18
CA LYS A 505 5.76 5.58 -8.01
C LYS A 505 5.40 6.44 -6.79
N SER A 506 4.10 6.60 -6.54
CA SER A 506 3.61 7.46 -5.44
C SER A 506 3.36 6.68 -4.14
N HIS A 507 3.58 5.37 -4.12
CA HIS A 507 3.24 4.47 -3.01
C HIS A 507 1.76 4.60 -2.60
N GLU A 508 0.83 4.65 -3.58
CA GLU A 508 -0.59 4.91 -3.38
C GLU A 508 -1.48 3.77 -3.91
N PRO A 509 -1.54 2.60 -3.25
CA PRO A 509 -2.34 1.45 -3.71
C PRO A 509 -3.85 1.74 -3.77
N HIS A 510 -4.36 2.74 -3.03
CA HIS A 510 -5.77 3.15 -3.08
C HIS A 510 -6.22 3.64 -4.47
N ARG A 511 -5.30 4.08 -5.34
CA ARG A 511 -5.63 4.45 -6.72
C ARG A 511 -6.25 3.28 -7.50
N VAL A 512 -5.82 2.05 -7.20
CA VAL A 512 -6.37 0.85 -7.82
C VAL A 512 -7.83 0.65 -7.45
N THR A 513 -8.21 0.81 -6.18
CA THR A 513 -9.62 0.65 -5.75
C THR A 513 -10.53 1.72 -6.35
N TYR A 514 -10.06 2.96 -6.45
CA TYR A 514 -10.81 4.05 -7.09
C TYR A 514 -11.04 3.76 -8.57
N PHE A 515 -9.99 3.36 -9.27
CA PHE A 515 -10.08 3.00 -10.67
C PHE A 515 -10.99 1.78 -10.92
N LEU A 516 -10.90 0.75 -10.09
CA LEU A 516 -11.79 -0.42 -10.19
C LEU A 516 -13.26 -0.05 -10.00
N THR A 517 -13.55 0.87 -9.09
CA THR A 517 -14.92 1.36 -8.87
C THR A 517 -15.41 2.15 -10.07
N GLU A 518 -14.56 2.99 -10.67
CA GLU A 518 -14.89 3.77 -11.87
C GLU A 518 -15.18 2.87 -13.07
N ILE A 519 -14.30 1.95 -13.41
CA ILE A 519 -14.49 1.07 -14.57
C ILE A 519 -15.70 0.14 -14.40
N ALA A 520 -15.95 -0.35 -13.16
CA ALA A 520 -17.15 -1.12 -12.86
C ALA A 520 -18.43 -0.30 -13.01
N SER A 521 -18.43 0.96 -12.60
CA SER A 521 -19.54 1.89 -12.75
C SER A 521 -19.89 2.12 -14.22
N GLU A 522 -18.90 2.42 -15.05
CA GLU A 522 -19.10 2.64 -16.47
C GLU A 522 -19.56 1.36 -17.20
N PHE A 523 -19.02 0.18 -16.81
CA PHE A 523 -19.50 -1.10 -17.32
C PHE A 523 -20.98 -1.35 -16.97
N HIS A 524 -21.38 -1.11 -15.72
CA HIS A 524 -22.77 -1.27 -15.30
C HIS A 524 -23.70 -0.24 -15.96
N HIS A 525 -23.20 0.97 -16.24
CA HIS A 525 -23.94 1.96 -17.00
C HIS A 525 -24.23 1.47 -18.42
N LEU A 526 -23.21 1.02 -19.17
CA LEU A 526 -23.38 0.48 -20.52
C LEU A 526 -24.31 -0.76 -20.51
N TRP A 527 -24.17 -1.64 -19.53
CA TRP A 527 -25.09 -2.77 -19.35
C TRP A 527 -26.55 -2.33 -19.19
N SER A 528 -26.78 -1.30 -18.39
CA SER A 528 -28.11 -0.76 -18.14
C SER A 528 -28.73 -0.10 -19.38
N LEU A 529 -27.93 0.53 -20.23
CA LEU A 529 -28.39 1.04 -21.52
C LEU A 529 -28.94 -0.07 -22.41
N GLY A 530 -28.31 -1.26 -22.44
CA GLY A 530 -28.82 -2.41 -23.19
C GLY A 530 -30.17 -2.97 -22.72
N ASN A 531 -30.66 -2.57 -21.54
CA ASN A 531 -32.00 -2.93 -21.07
C ASN A 531 -33.09 -2.01 -21.70
N THR A 532 -32.75 -0.76 -21.97
CA THR A 532 -33.67 0.25 -22.51
C THR A 532 -33.51 0.45 -24.00
N GLN A 533 -32.30 0.19 -24.53
CA GLN A 533 -31.91 0.35 -25.93
C GLN A 533 -31.39 -1.02 -26.44
N PRO A 534 -32.20 -1.82 -27.14
CA PRO A 534 -31.82 -3.17 -27.58
C PRO A 534 -30.54 -3.22 -28.44
N GLU A 535 -30.29 -2.16 -29.22
CA GLU A 535 -29.09 -1.98 -30.04
C GLU A 535 -27.79 -1.83 -29.21
N MET A 536 -27.92 -1.52 -27.92
CA MET A 536 -26.78 -1.40 -26.99
C MET A 536 -26.49 -2.68 -26.22
N ARG A 537 -27.21 -3.77 -26.48
CA ARG A 537 -26.94 -5.08 -25.84
C ARG A 537 -25.60 -5.64 -26.28
N TYR A 538 -24.94 -6.32 -25.38
CA TYR A 538 -23.67 -7.00 -25.68
C TYR A 538 -23.83 -8.14 -26.71
N ILE A 539 -24.97 -8.83 -26.69
CA ILE A 539 -25.31 -9.92 -27.62
C ILE A 539 -26.53 -9.49 -28.43
N ILE A 540 -26.34 -9.43 -29.76
CA ILE A 540 -27.38 -9.15 -30.75
C ILE A 540 -27.28 -10.25 -31.81
N SER A 541 -28.24 -11.16 -31.81
CA SER A 541 -28.16 -12.45 -32.57
C SER A 541 -28.04 -12.28 -34.09
N ASN A 542 -28.55 -11.17 -34.63
CA ASN A 542 -28.46 -10.84 -36.07
C ASN A 542 -27.24 -9.97 -36.44
N GLU A 543 -26.44 -9.53 -35.46
CA GLU A 543 -25.25 -8.69 -35.66
C GLU A 543 -24.00 -9.35 -35.03
N ILE A 544 -23.61 -10.47 -35.58
CA ILE A 544 -22.52 -11.30 -35.01
C ILE A 544 -21.20 -10.56 -34.89
N LYS A 545 -20.83 -9.74 -35.91
CA LYS A 545 -19.57 -8.97 -35.88
C LYS A 545 -19.55 -7.95 -34.74
N LEU A 546 -20.65 -7.22 -34.56
CA LEU A 546 -20.80 -6.26 -33.46
C LEU A 546 -20.82 -6.98 -32.10
N THR A 547 -21.54 -8.10 -31.98
CA THR A 547 -21.57 -8.95 -30.79
C THR A 547 -20.15 -9.41 -30.40
N LYS A 548 -19.38 -9.94 -31.34
CA LYS A 548 -17.97 -10.35 -31.10
C LYS A 548 -17.12 -9.19 -30.60
N THR A 549 -17.25 -8.02 -31.19
CA THR A 549 -16.50 -6.83 -30.79
C THR A 549 -16.90 -6.35 -29.39
N ARG A 550 -18.18 -6.35 -29.04
CA ARG A 550 -18.64 -6.02 -27.67
C ARG A 550 -18.19 -7.03 -26.63
N LEU A 551 -18.15 -8.31 -26.98
CA LEU A 551 -17.59 -9.36 -26.12
C LEU A 551 -16.08 -9.15 -25.91
N ALA A 552 -15.35 -8.73 -26.94
CA ALA A 552 -13.93 -8.39 -26.83
C ALA A 552 -13.69 -7.16 -25.91
N LEU A 553 -14.54 -6.14 -25.99
CA LEU A 553 -14.52 -5.03 -25.06
C LEU A 553 -14.79 -5.50 -23.62
N ALA A 554 -15.83 -6.32 -23.43
CA ALA A 554 -16.16 -6.88 -22.11
C ALA A 554 -14.99 -7.69 -21.53
N GLU A 555 -14.31 -8.50 -22.35
CA GLU A 555 -13.13 -9.26 -21.92
C GLU A 555 -11.96 -8.34 -21.55
N SER A 556 -11.70 -7.28 -22.32
CA SER A 556 -10.68 -6.29 -21.98
C SER A 556 -10.94 -5.64 -20.61
N ILE A 557 -12.20 -5.31 -20.32
CA ILE A 557 -12.63 -4.78 -19.02
C ILE A 557 -12.43 -5.83 -17.91
N ARG A 558 -12.83 -7.08 -18.16
CA ARG A 558 -12.67 -8.19 -17.20
C ARG A 558 -11.21 -8.40 -16.83
N ILE A 559 -10.32 -8.39 -17.83
CA ILE A 559 -8.86 -8.51 -17.61
C ILE A 559 -8.38 -7.41 -16.66
N VAL A 560 -8.74 -6.17 -16.91
CA VAL A 560 -8.33 -5.03 -16.09
C VAL A 560 -8.89 -5.13 -14.67
N ILE A 561 -10.18 -5.46 -14.52
CA ILE A 561 -10.80 -5.66 -13.19
C ILE A 561 -10.10 -6.80 -12.45
N SER A 562 -9.88 -7.93 -13.11
CA SER A 562 -9.20 -9.09 -12.52
C SER A 562 -7.79 -8.73 -12.03
N LEU A 563 -7.00 -8.06 -12.86
CA LEU A 563 -5.65 -7.62 -12.50
C LEU A 563 -5.65 -6.65 -11.31
N GLY A 564 -6.53 -5.67 -11.33
CA GLY A 564 -6.62 -4.71 -10.23
C GLY A 564 -7.01 -5.37 -8.92
N LEU A 565 -7.98 -6.28 -8.93
CA LEU A 565 -8.37 -7.06 -7.76
C LEU A 565 -7.19 -7.91 -7.24
N LEU A 566 -6.48 -8.62 -8.13
CA LEU A 566 -5.34 -9.45 -7.75
C LEU A 566 -4.20 -8.63 -7.15
N LEU A 567 -3.90 -7.44 -7.69
CA LEU A 567 -2.84 -6.57 -7.16
C LEU A 567 -3.14 -6.09 -5.73
N ILE A 568 -4.40 -5.88 -5.39
CA ILE A 568 -4.80 -5.57 -4.01
C ILE A 568 -5.10 -6.82 -3.17
N GLY A 569 -4.81 -8.02 -3.69
CA GLY A 569 -5.00 -9.31 -3.02
C GLY A 569 -6.45 -9.72 -2.81
N VAL A 570 -7.37 -9.22 -3.65
CA VAL A 570 -8.79 -9.61 -3.70
C VAL A 570 -9.01 -10.63 -4.81
N LYS A 571 -9.79 -11.67 -4.56
CA LYS A 571 -10.11 -12.68 -5.57
C LYS A 571 -11.21 -12.21 -6.50
N PRO A 572 -11.02 -12.24 -7.85
CA PRO A 572 -12.10 -12.05 -8.79
C PRO A 572 -13.15 -13.17 -8.63
N LEU A 573 -14.43 -12.82 -8.60
CA LEU A 573 -15.50 -13.82 -8.52
C LEU A 573 -15.91 -14.27 -9.93
N GLU A 574 -15.93 -15.58 -10.16
CA GLU A 574 -16.39 -16.17 -11.42
C GLU A 574 -17.93 -16.17 -11.52
N GLU A 575 -18.61 -16.28 -10.39
CA GLU A 575 -20.07 -16.27 -10.25
C GLU A 575 -20.47 -15.60 -8.94
N LEU A 576 -21.61 -14.93 -8.94
CA LEU A 576 -22.29 -14.51 -7.72
C LEU A 576 -23.23 -15.62 -7.28
N LYS A 577 -23.05 -16.07 -6.05
CA LYS A 577 -23.96 -17.02 -5.40
C LYS A 577 -25.04 -16.28 -4.62
#